data_4549c014141bb92e308f23d4f3a285d8
#
_entry.id   4549c014141bb92e308f23d4f3a285d8
#
_cell.length_a   1.000
_cell.length_b   1.000
_cell.length_c   1.000
_cell.angle_alpha   90.00
_cell.angle_beta   90.00
_cell.angle_gamma   90.00
#
_symmetry.space_group_name_H-M   'P 1'
#
loop_
_entity.id
_entity.type
_entity.pdbx_description
1 polymer ?
#
loop_
_entity_poly.entity_id
_entity_poly.type
_entity_poly.pdbx_seq_one_letter_code
_entity_poly.pdbx_strand_id
1 'polypeptide(L)'
;MKTLIALITMLFSSFAYSGVAVIVHPSNAATLGKTEISRVFLGKMKSYPGGGAAVPINLKEGAGTRANFEKAVLKKSSSQIKAYWSKLVFTGKGTPPKEVASDHEVITLIKTNPNLIGYVSDASVTSDVKVVATF
;
A
#
# COMPACT_ATOMS: atom_id res chain seq x y z
N MET A 1 -40.11 46.92 3.48
CA MET A 1 -39.60 45.72 4.17
C MET A 1 -38.66 44.97 3.21
N LYS A 2 -37.40 45.08 3.46
CA LYS A 2 -36.36 44.36 2.64
C LYS A 2 -35.96 43.11 3.39
N THR A 3 -36.40 41.97 2.90
CA THR A 3 -35.99 40.66 3.41
C THR A 3 -34.60 40.32 2.88
N LEU A 4 -33.63 40.37 3.77
CA LEU A 4 -32.26 39.99 3.48
C LEU A 4 -32.18 38.44 3.54
N ILE A 5 -32.13 37.79 2.38
CA ILE A 5 -31.88 36.35 2.31
C ILE A 5 -30.38 36.16 2.40
N ALA A 6 -29.90 35.75 3.57
CA ALA A 6 -28.52 35.34 3.77
C ALA A 6 -28.34 33.96 3.10
N LEU A 7 -27.65 33.96 1.97
CA LEU A 7 -27.23 32.73 1.30
C LEU A 7 -26.06 32.17 2.10
N ILE A 8 -26.32 31.18 2.95
CA ILE A 8 -25.28 30.44 3.65
C ILE A 8 -24.70 29.45 2.64
N THR A 9 -23.58 29.84 2.07
CA THR A 9 -22.77 28.91 1.27
C THR A 9 -22.09 27.93 2.23
N MET A 10 -22.65 26.74 2.39
CA MET A 10 -21.99 25.63 3.07
C MET A 10 -20.78 25.21 2.20
N LEU A 11 -19.60 25.62 2.61
CA LEU A 11 -18.36 25.03 2.10
C LEU A 11 -18.30 23.60 2.62
N PHE A 12 -18.64 22.65 1.76
CA PHE A 12 -18.26 21.26 1.98
C PHE A 12 -16.75 21.17 1.78
N SER A 13 -16.02 21.24 2.88
CA SER A 13 -14.62 20.85 2.88
C SER A 13 -14.56 19.35 2.59
N SER A 14 -14.27 19.01 1.33
CA SER A 14 -13.95 17.64 0.96
C SER A 14 -12.61 17.31 1.64
N PHE A 15 -12.66 16.61 2.75
CA PHE A 15 -11.47 15.98 3.29
C PHE A 15 -11.07 14.87 2.33
N ALA A 16 -10.10 15.13 1.47
CA ALA A 16 -9.45 14.10 0.69
C ALA A 16 -8.63 13.25 1.67
N TYR A 17 -9.17 12.10 2.11
CA TYR A 17 -8.39 11.09 2.81
C TYR A 17 -7.45 10.46 1.80
N SER A 18 -6.17 10.88 1.82
CA SER A 18 -5.11 10.18 1.09
C SER A 18 -4.62 9.01 1.95
N GLY A 19 -5.47 8.00 2.12
CA GLY A 19 -5.12 6.77 2.81
C GLY A 19 -4.45 5.78 1.87
N VAL A 20 -3.73 4.84 2.45
CA VAL A 20 -3.11 3.72 1.75
C VAL A 20 -3.89 2.45 2.09
N ALA A 21 -4.35 1.73 1.09
CA ALA A 21 -4.99 0.43 1.23
C ALA A 21 -4.00 -0.67 0.85
N VAL A 22 -3.77 -1.60 1.76
CA VAL A 22 -2.99 -2.82 1.50
C VAL A 22 -3.95 -3.87 0.99
N ILE A 23 -3.63 -4.44 -0.17
CA ILE A 23 -4.52 -5.31 -0.93
C ILE A 23 -3.88 -6.66 -1.24
N VAL A 24 -4.72 -7.68 -1.28
CA VAL A 24 -4.39 -9.05 -1.65
C VAL A 24 -5.45 -9.61 -2.59
N HIS A 25 -5.18 -10.78 -3.16
CA HIS A 25 -6.16 -11.51 -3.96
C HIS A 25 -7.40 -11.86 -3.12
N PRO A 26 -8.61 -11.82 -3.69
CA PRO A 26 -9.86 -12.11 -2.95
C PRO A 26 -9.89 -13.49 -2.29
N SER A 27 -9.19 -14.48 -2.82
CA SER A 27 -9.11 -15.83 -2.24
C SER A 27 -8.18 -15.93 -1.03
N ASN A 28 -7.41 -14.89 -0.75
CA ASN A 28 -6.48 -14.87 0.38
C ASN A 28 -7.27 -14.68 1.69
N ALA A 29 -7.20 -15.66 2.58
CA ALA A 29 -7.89 -15.64 3.87
C ALA A 29 -7.01 -15.14 5.02
N ALA A 30 -5.76 -14.75 4.76
CA ALA A 30 -4.83 -14.33 5.80
C ALA A 30 -5.30 -13.06 6.51
N THR A 31 -5.11 -13.03 7.81
CA THR A 31 -5.25 -11.82 8.62
C THR A 31 -3.87 -11.21 8.82
N LEU A 32 -3.72 -9.97 8.38
CA LEU A 32 -2.45 -9.27 8.41
C LEU A 32 -2.60 -7.96 9.17
N GLY A 33 -1.79 -7.82 10.21
CA GLY A 33 -1.61 -6.54 10.88
C GLY A 33 -0.46 -5.75 10.30
N LYS A 34 -0.24 -4.55 10.82
CA LYS A 34 0.83 -3.65 10.39
C LYS A 34 2.22 -4.28 10.51
N THR A 35 2.47 -5.03 11.58
CA THR A 35 3.75 -5.70 11.81
C THR A 35 4.06 -6.74 10.74
N GLU A 36 3.08 -7.57 10.41
CA GLU A 36 3.23 -8.61 9.38
C GLU A 36 3.44 -7.99 8.01
N ILE A 37 2.66 -6.97 7.66
CA ILE A 37 2.79 -6.25 6.39
C ILE A 37 4.20 -5.63 6.28
N SER A 38 4.66 -4.96 7.33
CA SER A 38 6.00 -4.38 7.38
C SER A 38 7.08 -5.45 7.15
N ARG A 39 6.97 -6.59 7.82
CA ARG A 39 7.93 -7.68 7.68
C ARG A 39 7.95 -8.27 6.26
N VAL A 40 6.81 -8.41 5.63
CA VAL A 40 6.73 -8.88 4.23
C VAL A 40 7.45 -7.90 3.31
N PHE A 41 7.16 -6.62 3.41
CA PHE A 41 7.77 -5.60 2.55
C PHE A 41 9.25 -5.34 2.83
N LEU A 42 9.73 -5.69 4.01
CA LEU A 42 11.16 -5.62 4.35
C LEU A 42 11.92 -6.93 4.11
N GLY A 43 11.26 -7.93 3.54
CA GLY A 43 11.87 -9.22 3.23
C GLY A 43 12.13 -10.12 4.45
N LYS A 44 11.54 -9.79 5.61
CA LYS A 44 11.69 -10.54 6.86
C LYS A 44 10.66 -11.66 7.02
N MET A 45 9.62 -11.66 6.22
CA MET A 45 8.55 -12.65 6.22
C MET A 45 8.16 -12.94 4.76
N LYS A 46 8.18 -14.23 4.38
CA LYS A 46 7.99 -14.67 3.00
C LYS A 46 6.74 -15.52 2.80
N SER A 47 5.99 -15.73 3.86
CA SER A 47 4.76 -16.52 3.84
C SER A 47 3.65 -15.78 4.58
N TYR A 48 2.42 -16.00 4.15
CA TYR A 48 1.25 -15.53 4.91
C TYR A 48 1.06 -16.35 6.20
N PRO A 49 0.52 -15.75 7.26
CA PRO A 49 0.02 -16.50 8.38
C PRO A 49 -1.02 -17.52 7.89
N GLY A 50 -0.84 -18.79 8.23
CA GLY A 50 -1.72 -19.87 7.75
C GLY A 50 -1.26 -20.55 6.46
N GLY A 51 -0.23 -20.05 5.79
CA GLY A 51 0.40 -20.70 4.64
C GLY A 51 0.30 -19.90 3.34
N GLY A 52 1.08 -20.31 2.36
CA GLY A 52 1.20 -19.67 1.07
C GLY A 52 2.28 -18.58 1.04
N ALA A 53 2.90 -18.41 -0.11
CA ALA A 53 3.94 -17.41 -0.31
C ALA A 53 3.34 -15.99 -0.29
N ALA A 54 4.03 -15.07 0.35
CA ALA A 54 3.71 -13.63 0.37
C ALA A 54 4.78 -12.89 -0.42
N VAL A 55 4.41 -12.42 -1.61
CA VAL A 55 5.31 -11.74 -2.54
C VAL A 55 4.89 -10.28 -2.67
N PRO A 56 5.66 -9.33 -2.12
CA PRO A 56 5.30 -7.93 -2.14
C PRO A 56 5.53 -7.30 -3.51
N ILE A 57 4.64 -6.39 -3.88
CA ILE A 57 4.78 -5.49 -5.03
C ILE A 57 4.82 -4.07 -4.53
N ASN A 58 5.76 -3.29 -5.02
CA ASN A 58 5.94 -1.89 -4.66
C ASN A 58 5.51 -0.97 -5.82
N LEU A 59 5.09 0.23 -5.49
CA LEU A 59 5.03 1.30 -6.47
C LEU A 59 6.45 1.83 -6.71
N LYS A 60 6.66 2.41 -7.88
CA LYS A 60 7.97 2.99 -8.21
C LYS A 60 8.36 4.10 -7.24
N GLU A 61 9.65 4.32 -7.09
CA GLU A 61 10.22 5.42 -6.33
C GLU A 61 9.67 6.77 -6.83
N GLY A 62 9.34 7.67 -5.90
CA GLY A 62 8.75 8.97 -6.22
C GLY A 62 7.22 9.00 -6.20
N ALA A 63 6.54 7.86 -6.18
CA ALA A 63 5.10 7.83 -6.02
C ALA A 63 4.69 8.31 -4.62
N GLY A 64 3.73 9.24 -4.55
CA GLY A 64 3.26 9.78 -3.26
C GLY A 64 2.66 8.72 -2.35
N THR A 65 1.90 7.78 -2.89
CA THR A 65 1.34 6.64 -2.16
C THR A 65 2.44 5.76 -1.57
N ARG A 66 3.55 5.55 -2.28
CA ARG A 66 4.70 4.83 -1.76
C ARG A 66 5.33 5.54 -0.57
N ALA A 67 5.54 6.84 -0.65
CA ALA A 67 6.08 7.62 0.46
C ALA A 67 5.19 7.53 1.70
N ASN A 68 3.87 7.62 1.52
CA ASN A 68 2.90 7.48 2.60
C ASN A 68 2.94 6.07 3.22
N PHE A 69 3.01 5.03 2.41
CA PHE A 69 3.14 3.65 2.87
C PHE A 69 4.43 3.43 3.67
N GLU A 70 5.56 3.87 3.15
CA GLU A 70 6.86 3.76 3.82
C GLU A 70 6.84 4.44 5.18
N LYS A 71 6.28 5.65 5.27
CA LYS A 71 6.16 6.39 6.51
C LYS A 71 5.19 5.75 7.51
N ALA A 72 4.01 5.36 7.06
CA ALA A 72 2.95 4.86 7.93
C ALA A 72 3.18 3.42 8.39
N VAL A 73 3.68 2.56 7.51
CA VAL A 73 3.82 1.12 7.74
C VAL A 73 5.24 0.72 8.06
N LEU A 74 6.20 1.15 7.25
CA LEU A 74 7.60 0.77 7.42
C LEU A 74 8.33 1.67 8.43
N LYS A 75 7.75 2.81 8.79
CA LYS A 75 8.33 3.79 9.73
C LYS A 75 9.69 4.30 9.29
N LYS A 76 9.89 4.43 7.99
CA LYS A 76 11.14 4.87 7.38
C LYS A 76 10.89 5.88 6.28
N SER A 77 11.84 6.78 6.05
CA SER A 77 11.84 7.64 4.88
C SER A 77 12.23 6.85 3.63
N SER A 78 11.94 7.40 2.46
CA SER A 78 12.35 6.80 1.18
C SER A 78 13.86 6.60 1.09
N SER A 79 14.65 7.54 1.61
CA SER A 79 16.12 7.41 1.68
C SER A 79 16.57 6.27 2.58
N GLN A 80 15.92 6.07 3.73
CA GLN A 80 16.23 4.97 4.64
C GLN A 80 15.88 3.61 4.01
N ILE A 81 14.76 3.52 3.29
CA ILE A 81 14.37 2.29 2.57
C ILE A 81 15.37 1.98 1.47
N LYS A 82 15.81 2.98 0.72
CA LYS A 82 16.83 2.81 -0.31
C LYS A 82 18.16 2.30 0.26
N ALA A 83 18.61 2.88 1.36
CA ALA A 83 19.81 2.42 2.07
C ALA A 83 19.67 1.01 2.61
N TYR A 84 18.53 0.68 3.17
CA TYR A 84 18.21 -0.66 3.67
C TYR A 84 18.36 -1.73 2.58
N TRP A 85 17.73 -1.53 1.43
CA TRP A 85 17.81 -2.50 0.34
C TRP A 85 19.17 -2.53 -0.32
N SER A 86 19.84 -1.40 -0.48
CA SER A 86 21.20 -1.35 -1.03
C SER A 86 22.17 -2.21 -0.23
N LYS A 87 22.07 -2.16 1.09
CA LYS A 87 22.88 -3.00 1.99
C LYS A 87 22.58 -4.48 1.82
N LEU A 88 21.29 -4.86 1.75
CA LEU A 88 20.88 -6.25 1.61
C LEU A 88 21.26 -6.84 0.24
N VAL A 89 21.09 -6.09 -0.82
CA VAL A 89 21.50 -6.47 -2.17
C VAL A 89 23.02 -6.63 -2.26
N PHE A 90 23.76 -5.67 -1.74
CA PHE A 90 25.22 -5.71 -1.73
C PHE A 90 25.79 -6.91 -0.97
N THR A 91 25.18 -7.29 0.15
CA THR A 91 25.59 -8.45 0.96
C THR A 91 24.96 -9.78 0.50
N GLY A 92 24.15 -9.78 -0.56
CA GLY A 92 23.48 -10.99 -1.06
C GLY A 92 22.37 -11.54 -0.14
N LYS A 93 21.86 -10.72 0.80
CA LYS A 93 20.91 -11.15 1.83
C LYS A 93 19.44 -10.88 1.47
N GLY A 94 19.17 -10.20 0.38
CA GLY A 94 17.79 -9.91 0.00
C GLY A 94 17.67 -9.27 -1.38
N THR A 95 16.45 -9.34 -1.91
CA THR A 95 16.04 -8.71 -3.15
C THR A 95 14.86 -7.81 -2.85
N PRO A 96 14.89 -6.54 -3.28
CA PRO A 96 13.77 -5.63 -3.05
C PRO A 96 12.52 -6.10 -3.80
N PRO A 97 11.33 -5.68 -3.34
CA PRO A 97 10.08 -5.98 -4.04
C PRO A 97 10.11 -5.47 -5.48
N LYS A 98 9.42 -6.18 -6.37
CA LYS A 98 9.17 -5.71 -7.74
C LYS A 98 8.45 -4.38 -7.70
N GLU A 99 8.86 -3.45 -8.54
CA GLU A 99 8.23 -2.14 -8.68
C GLU A 99 7.35 -2.07 -9.92
N VAL A 100 6.20 -1.40 -9.80
CA VAL A 100 5.28 -1.12 -10.89
C VAL A 100 4.91 0.36 -10.92
N ALA A 101 4.45 0.84 -12.08
CA ALA A 101 4.31 2.27 -12.32
C ALA A 101 3.04 2.90 -11.72
N SER A 102 1.97 2.12 -11.51
CA SER A 102 0.65 2.66 -11.16
C SER A 102 -0.18 1.73 -10.27
N ASP A 103 -1.17 2.31 -9.61
CA ASP A 103 -2.16 1.55 -8.83
C ASP A 103 -2.91 0.53 -9.70
N HIS A 104 -3.21 0.90 -10.95
CA HIS A 104 -3.87 0.01 -11.89
C HIS A 104 -3.03 -1.26 -12.15
N GLU A 105 -1.72 -1.12 -12.32
CA GLU A 105 -0.83 -2.27 -12.50
C GLU A 105 -0.76 -3.15 -11.26
N VAL A 106 -0.73 -2.57 -10.07
CA VAL A 106 -0.79 -3.33 -8.81
C VAL A 106 -2.05 -4.17 -8.76
N ILE A 107 -3.21 -3.57 -9.02
CA ILE A 107 -4.50 -4.26 -9.00
C ILE A 107 -4.55 -5.37 -10.05
N THR A 108 -4.08 -5.10 -11.26
CA THR A 108 -4.05 -6.07 -12.36
C THR A 108 -3.23 -7.31 -12.00
N LEU A 109 -2.08 -7.13 -11.37
CA LEU A 109 -1.22 -8.23 -10.95
C LEU A 109 -1.83 -9.02 -9.79
N ILE A 110 -2.37 -8.33 -8.80
CA ILE A 110 -2.92 -8.99 -7.59
C ILE A 110 -4.17 -9.80 -7.93
N LYS A 111 -5.07 -9.29 -8.76
CA LYS A 111 -6.29 -10.02 -9.12
C LYS A 111 -6.04 -11.34 -9.86
N THR A 112 -4.87 -11.50 -10.46
CA THR A 112 -4.49 -12.72 -11.21
C THR A 112 -3.49 -13.60 -10.48
N ASN A 113 -2.99 -13.19 -9.30
CA ASN A 113 -1.98 -13.95 -8.58
C ASN A 113 -2.23 -13.93 -7.06
N PRO A 114 -2.68 -15.06 -6.47
CA PRO A 114 -3.01 -15.15 -5.05
C PRO A 114 -1.82 -14.94 -4.09
N ASN A 115 -0.59 -15.04 -4.56
CA ASN A 115 0.59 -14.89 -3.71
C ASN A 115 1.01 -13.45 -3.53
N LEU A 116 0.54 -12.53 -4.40
CA LEU A 116 0.97 -11.14 -4.37
C LEU A 116 0.26 -10.35 -3.29
N ILE A 117 0.99 -9.42 -2.71
CA ILE A 117 0.49 -8.38 -1.81
C ILE A 117 1.05 -7.04 -2.27
N GLY A 118 0.21 -6.04 -2.28
CA GLY A 118 0.59 -4.69 -2.68
C GLY A 118 -0.20 -3.65 -1.91
N TYR A 119 0.01 -2.41 -2.27
CA TYR A 119 -0.75 -1.29 -1.74
C TYR A 119 -1.05 -0.30 -2.85
N VAL A 120 -2.15 0.39 -2.70
CA VAL A 120 -2.60 1.45 -3.61
C VAL A 120 -3.19 2.59 -2.78
N SER A 121 -3.47 3.73 -3.41
CA SER A 121 -4.33 4.73 -2.80
C SER A 121 -5.69 4.10 -2.49
N ASP A 122 -6.27 4.44 -1.35
CA ASP A 122 -7.60 3.94 -0.97
C ASP A 122 -8.68 4.31 -1.98
N ALA A 123 -8.53 5.43 -2.68
CA ALA A 123 -9.41 5.86 -3.77
C ALA A 123 -9.34 4.96 -5.01
N SER A 124 -8.28 4.17 -5.18
CA SER A 124 -8.07 3.29 -6.32
C SER A 124 -8.60 1.88 -6.13
N VAL A 125 -9.04 1.52 -4.93
CA VAL A 125 -9.51 0.16 -4.62
C VAL A 125 -10.73 -0.21 -5.45
N THR A 126 -10.71 -1.42 -6.02
CA THR A 126 -11.81 -2.01 -6.77
C THR A 126 -12.28 -3.31 -6.11
N SER A 127 -13.43 -3.83 -6.56
CA SER A 127 -13.97 -5.11 -6.07
C SER A 127 -13.15 -6.34 -6.49
N ASP A 128 -12.17 -6.17 -7.40
CA ASP A 128 -11.30 -7.25 -7.87
C ASP A 128 -10.24 -7.67 -6.84
N VAL A 129 -10.06 -6.91 -5.80
CA VAL A 129 -9.06 -7.14 -4.76
C VAL A 129 -9.66 -7.03 -3.37
N LYS A 130 -8.98 -7.63 -2.39
CA LYS A 130 -9.38 -7.58 -0.98
C LYS A 130 -8.46 -6.64 -0.21
N VAL A 131 -9.05 -5.69 0.51
CA VAL A 131 -8.31 -4.82 1.43
C VAL A 131 -8.11 -5.54 2.76
N VAL A 132 -6.86 -5.68 3.18
CA VAL A 132 -6.51 -6.31 4.47
C VAL A 132 -6.18 -5.29 5.55
N ALA A 133 -5.79 -4.09 5.17
CA ALA A 133 -5.52 -2.99 6.10
C ALA A 133 -5.57 -1.65 5.38
N THR A 134 -5.86 -0.59 6.12
CA THR A 134 -5.86 0.80 5.65
C THR A 134 -5.07 1.66 6.61
N PHE A 135 -4.25 2.56 6.07
CA PHE A 135 -3.38 3.44 6.86
C PHE A 135 -3.49 4.90 6.46
#